data_d1e75abd44ca3e473c458fb8566f0b5c
#
_entry.id   d1e75abd44ca3e473c458fb8566f0b5c
#
_cell.length_a   1.000
_cell.length_b   1.000
_cell.length_c   1.000
_cell.angle_alpha   90.00
_cell.angle_beta   90.00
_cell.angle_gamma   90.00
#
_symmetry.space_group_name_H-M   'P 1'
#
loop_
_entity.id
_entity.type
_entity.pdbx_description
1 polymer ?
#
loop_
_entity_poly.entity_id
_entity_poly.type
_entity_poly.pdbx_seq_one_letter_code
_entity_poly.pdbx_strand_id
1 'polypeptide(L)'
;MKMKVKEHRRMTRSTFCKMVALFLGAALLLSSFILPVAAEASQVKPETWAAVDGLGRTVNEYKDVGETREGKYVGIFYWTWHYEFAKSTKAHNVTEIMAQYPDARNDYNHEGWGKGTGGQYFFWDKPLFDYYINTDEYVVRKQAELLADAGVDVIFFDCTNGTYLWQPAYETVFKVFAEAREQGVDTPQIAFMMNFGAGEDTKKQLQIVYRDIYKKERYKDLWFYWEGKPLVLAGQKCIGNSDDMGKEIRDFFTFRYCNPSYFTKDVSIDEGQWGWCSVYPQTKYGVRKDNTVEQMTVNVAQNASDNSNGGPV
;
A
#
# COMPACT_ATOMS: atom_id res chain seq x y z
N MET A 1 -71.66 -60.53 4.08
CA MET A 1 -70.89 -59.24 4.03
C MET A 1 -69.94 -59.24 5.24
N LYS A 2 -68.67 -59.58 5.00
CA LYS A 2 -67.63 -59.67 6.05
C LYS A 2 -66.85 -58.39 6.06
N MET A 3 -66.92 -57.61 7.11
CA MET A 3 -66.09 -56.43 7.33
C MET A 3 -64.69 -56.86 7.74
N LYS A 4 -63.66 -56.42 6.96
CA LYS A 4 -62.25 -56.54 7.36
C LYS A 4 -61.92 -55.46 8.37
N VAL A 5 -61.60 -55.87 9.58
CA VAL A 5 -61.06 -54.99 10.64
C VAL A 5 -59.59 -54.77 10.27
N LYS A 6 -59.18 -53.48 10.08
CA LYS A 6 -57.78 -53.09 9.89
C LYS A 6 -57.06 -53.11 11.25
N GLU A 7 -56.14 -54.07 11.41
CA GLU A 7 -55.23 -54.10 12.57
C GLU A 7 -54.29 -52.86 12.52
N HIS A 8 -54.42 -52.00 13.51
CA HIS A 8 -53.47 -50.96 13.77
C HIS A 8 -52.25 -51.56 14.47
N ARG A 9 -51.16 -51.78 13.69
CA ARG A 9 -49.87 -52.17 14.25
C ARG A 9 -49.39 -51.04 15.21
N ARG A 10 -49.45 -51.26 16.51
CA ARG A 10 -48.76 -50.41 17.49
C ARG A 10 -47.25 -50.52 17.32
N MET A 11 -46.67 -49.38 17.02
CA MET A 11 -45.20 -49.22 16.88
C MET A 11 -44.54 -49.58 18.23
N THR A 12 -43.57 -50.46 18.20
CA THR A 12 -42.89 -50.89 19.44
C THR A 12 -42.00 -49.72 19.95
N ARG A 13 -41.82 -49.64 21.27
CA ARG A 13 -41.01 -48.63 21.94
C ARG A 13 -39.58 -48.54 21.31
N SER A 14 -39.04 -49.70 20.89
CA SER A 14 -37.74 -49.78 20.21
C SER A 14 -37.72 -49.12 18.84
N THR A 15 -38.77 -49.25 18.02
CA THR A 15 -38.89 -48.62 16.72
C THR A 15 -39.04 -47.10 16.83
N PHE A 16 -39.80 -46.64 17.84
CA PHE A 16 -39.92 -45.20 18.12
C PHE A 16 -38.60 -44.59 18.56
N CYS A 17 -37.83 -45.22 19.47
CA CYS A 17 -36.51 -44.74 19.87
C CYS A 17 -35.50 -44.70 18.71
N LYS A 18 -35.54 -45.66 17.79
CA LYS A 18 -34.66 -45.65 16.58
C LYS A 18 -35.02 -44.54 15.63
N MET A 19 -36.30 -44.22 15.43
CA MET A 19 -36.72 -43.11 14.60
C MET A 19 -36.34 -41.76 15.21
N VAL A 20 -36.49 -41.58 16.51
CA VAL A 20 -36.12 -40.37 17.23
C VAL A 20 -34.58 -40.18 17.17
N ALA A 21 -33.78 -41.23 17.32
CA ALA A 21 -32.34 -41.17 17.19
C ALA A 21 -31.88 -40.85 15.73
N LEU A 22 -32.59 -41.36 14.72
CA LEU A 22 -32.32 -41.03 13.32
C LEU A 22 -32.68 -39.56 13.00
N PHE A 23 -33.79 -39.04 13.52
CA PHE A 23 -34.17 -37.64 13.35
C PHE A 23 -33.23 -36.67 14.05
N LEU A 24 -32.77 -37.00 15.28
CA LEU A 24 -31.77 -36.21 15.99
C LEU A 24 -30.41 -36.26 15.31
N GLY A 25 -30.00 -37.41 14.78
CA GLY A 25 -28.79 -37.54 13.98
C GLY A 25 -28.83 -36.75 12.68
N ALA A 26 -29.95 -36.75 11.96
CA ALA A 26 -30.15 -35.97 10.76
C ALA A 26 -30.21 -34.45 11.03
N ALA A 27 -30.81 -34.04 12.15
CA ALA A 27 -30.83 -32.62 12.57
C ALA A 27 -29.43 -32.13 12.98
N LEU A 28 -28.63 -32.97 13.63
CA LEU A 28 -27.21 -32.65 13.95
C LEU A 28 -26.32 -32.58 12.72
N LEU A 29 -26.55 -33.42 11.71
CA LEU A 29 -25.82 -33.35 10.43
C LEU A 29 -26.22 -32.15 9.58
N LEU A 30 -27.47 -31.70 9.62
CA LEU A 30 -27.97 -30.50 8.94
C LEU A 30 -27.45 -29.20 9.60
N SER A 31 -27.22 -29.19 10.91
CA SER A 31 -26.63 -28.03 11.61
C SER A 31 -25.12 -27.88 11.35
N SER A 32 -24.44 -28.92 10.85
CA SER A 32 -23.02 -28.86 10.47
C SER A 32 -22.78 -28.20 9.10
N PHE A 33 -23.82 -27.93 8.33
CA PHE A 33 -23.79 -27.18 7.07
C PHE A 33 -24.27 -25.72 7.23
N ILE A 34 -24.02 -25.12 8.38
CA ILE A 34 -24.00 -23.66 8.42
C ILE A 34 -22.70 -23.28 7.71
N LEU A 35 -22.79 -23.12 6.39
CA LEU A 35 -21.77 -22.36 5.65
C LEU A 35 -21.60 -21.06 6.45
N PRO A 36 -20.36 -20.67 6.79
CA PRO A 36 -20.17 -19.33 7.27
C PRO A 36 -20.74 -18.43 6.17
N VAL A 37 -21.84 -17.75 6.44
CA VAL A 37 -22.18 -16.55 5.69
C VAL A 37 -20.97 -15.67 5.95
N ALA A 38 -20.07 -15.60 4.99
CA ALA A 38 -19.08 -14.56 4.97
C ALA A 38 -19.91 -13.29 5.11
N ALA A 39 -19.86 -12.66 6.27
CA ALA A 39 -20.37 -11.32 6.40
C ALA A 39 -19.69 -10.57 5.26
N GLU A 40 -20.47 -10.09 4.28
CA GLU A 40 -19.94 -9.12 3.33
C GLU A 40 -19.27 -8.08 4.21
N ALA A 41 -17.95 -8.02 4.12
CA ALA A 41 -17.19 -7.00 4.80
C ALA A 41 -17.87 -5.69 4.40
N SER A 42 -18.38 -4.97 5.38
CA SER A 42 -19.00 -3.66 5.14
C SER A 42 -17.92 -2.87 4.42
N GLN A 43 -18.07 -2.71 3.11
CA GLN A 43 -17.11 -1.93 2.33
C GLN A 43 -17.22 -0.50 2.85
N VAL A 44 -16.20 -0.11 3.58
CA VAL A 44 -16.03 1.29 3.96
C VAL A 44 -15.86 2.07 2.66
N LYS A 45 -16.73 3.06 2.47
CA LYS A 45 -16.69 3.93 1.29
C LYS A 45 -16.20 5.31 1.72
N PRO A 46 -14.89 5.55 1.67
CA PRO A 46 -14.31 6.81 2.15
C PRO A 46 -14.88 8.04 1.42
N GLU A 47 -15.26 7.90 0.17
CA GLU A 47 -15.91 8.95 -0.62
C GLU A 47 -17.26 9.41 -0.04
N THR A 48 -17.85 8.63 0.87
CA THR A 48 -19.10 9.01 1.56
C THR A 48 -18.85 9.75 2.87
N TRP A 49 -17.61 9.89 3.31
CA TRP A 49 -17.30 10.53 4.58
C TRP A 49 -17.41 12.04 4.47
N ALA A 50 -18.06 12.64 5.46
CA ALA A 50 -18.07 14.08 5.64
C ALA A 50 -16.94 14.48 6.60
N ALA A 51 -16.11 15.44 6.21
CA ALA A 51 -15.03 15.94 7.03
C ALA A 51 -14.86 17.45 6.92
N VAL A 52 -14.39 18.06 7.99
CA VAL A 52 -14.00 19.46 8.04
C VAL A 52 -12.54 19.52 8.46
N ASP A 53 -11.71 20.22 7.70
CA ASP A 53 -10.30 20.35 8.04
C ASP A 53 -10.04 21.33 9.20
N GLY A 54 -8.78 21.39 9.67
CA GLY A 54 -8.39 22.28 10.77
C GLY A 54 -8.55 23.77 10.50
N LEU A 55 -8.81 24.19 9.25
CA LEU A 55 -9.11 25.55 8.83
C LEU A 55 -10.63 25.82 8.66
N GLY A 56 -11.46 24.84 9.00
CA GLY A 56 -12.91 24.93 8.87
C GLY A 56 -13.43 24.74 7.45
N ARG A 57 -12.62 24.22 6.51
CA ARG A 57 -13.05 23.97 5.14
C ARG A 57 -13.68 22.58 5.07
N THR A 58 -14.86 22.49 4.47
CA THR A 58 -15.50 21.20 4.20
C THR A 58 -14.79 20.48 3.06
N VAL A 59 -14.40 19.23 3.28
CA VAL A 59 -13.90 18.34 2.23
C VAL A 59 -15.06 18.01 1.29
N ASN A 60 -14.77 17.82 0.01
CA ASN A 60 -15.78 17.42 -0.96
C ASN A 60 -16.53 16.18 -0.50
N GLU A 61 -17.85 16.24 -0.55
CA GLU A 61 -18.73 15.15 -0.16
C GLU A 61 -19.10 14.30 -1.39
N TYR A 62 -19.70 13.15 -1.16
CA TYR A 62 -20.19 12.26 -2.21
C TYR A 62 -21.05 12.98 -3.28
N LYS A 63 -21.89 13.94 -2.86
CA LYS A 63 -22.70 14.76 -3.79
C LYS A 63 -21.86 15.57 -4.77
N ASP A 64 -20.59 15.88 -4.42
CA ASP A 64 -19.70 16.72 -5.22
C ASP A 64 -18.80 15.87 -6.14
N VAL A 65 -18.42 14.66 -5.69
CA VAL A 65 -17.45 13.80 -6.38
C VAL A 65 -18.05 12.53 -6.99
N GLY A 66 -19.15 12.03 -6.47
CA GLY A 66 -19.83 10.80 -6.91
C GLY A 66 -19.08 9.53 -6.56
N GLU A 67 -19.39 8.45 -7.27
CA GLU A 67 -18.75 7.13 -7.10
C GLU A 67 -17.28 7.12 -7.55
N THR A 68 -16.50 6.19 -6.99
CA THR A 68 -15.15 5.91 -7.47
C THR A 68 -15.18 5.52 -8.95
N ARG A 69 -14.18 5.96 -9.69
CA ARG A 69 -14.13 5.75 -11.15
C ARG A 69 -13.30 4.52 -11.48
N GLU A 70 -13.89 3.58 -12.21
CA GLU A 70 -13.21 2.39 -12.68
C GLU A 70 -11.92 2.73 -13.44
N GLY A 71 -10.86 1.97 -13.18
CA GLY A 71 -9.53 2.16 -13.79
C GLY A 71 -8.78 3.40 -13.31
N LYS A 72 -9.23 4.03 -12.21
CA LYS A 72 -8.51 5.09 -11.51
C LYS A 72 -8.06 4.57 -10.16
N TYR A 73 -6.81 4.83 -9.83
CA TYR A 73 -6.16 4.30 -8.63
C TYR A 73 -5.52 5.42 -7.82
N VAL A 74 -5.61 5.30 -6.51
CA VAL A 74 -4.90 6.12 -5.55
C VAL A 74 -3.68 5.35 -5.05
N GLY A 75 -2.49 5.84 -5.39
CA GLY A 75 -1.25 5.26 -4.91
C GLY A 75 -0.57 6.15 -3.89
N ILE A 76 0.05 5.56 -2.89
CA ILE A 76 0.80 6.29 -1.88
C ILE A 76 2.21 5.71 -1.73
N PHE A 77 3.15 6.60 -1.52
CA PHE A 77 4.51 6.26 -1.13
C PHE A 77 4.52 5.64 0.27
N TYR A 78 5.22 4.52 0.44
CA TYR A 78 5.29 3.81 1.70
C TYR A 78 6.74 3.61 2.13
N TRP A 79 7.08 4.19 3.26
CA TRP A 79 8.43 4.19 3.79
C TRP A 79 8.71 2.95 4.62
N THR A 80 9.77 2.21 4.27
CA THR A 80 10.20 0.97 4.94
C THR A 80 11.50 1.15 5.73
N TRP A 81 11.87 2.38 6.04
CA TRP A 81 13.20 2.71 6.59
C TRP A 81 13.26 2.75 8.11
N HIS A 82 12.16 2.66 8.81
CA HIS A 82 12.15 2.60 10.26
C HIS A 82 12.64 1.22 10.70
N TYR A 83 13.96 1.08 10.82
CA TYR A 83 14.64 -0.18 11.04
C TYR A 83 15.55 -0.13 12.29
N GLU A 84 16.02 -1.29 12.75
CA GLU A 84 16.78 -1.40 14.01
C GLU A 84 18.05 -0.58 14.08
N PHE A 85 18.74 -0.34 12.97
CA PHE A 85 19.94 0.51 12.96
C PHE A 85 19.67 1.94 13.43
N ALA A 86 18.43 2.40 13.29
CA ALA A 86 18.03 3.71 13.79
C ALA A 86 17.97 3.82 15.33
N LYS A 87 18.02 2.69 16.04
CA LYS A 87 18.00 2.68 17.52
C LYS A 87 19.14 3.44 18.16
N SER A 88 20.28 3.57 17.48
CA SER A 88 21.46 4.31 17.95
C SER A 88 21.44 5.79 17.62
N THR A 89 20.44 6.27 16.90
CA THR A 89 20.37 7.65 16.43
C THR A 89 19.34 8.43 17.23
N LYS A 90 19.65 9.72 17.44
CA LYS A 90 18.74 10.62 18.14
C LYS A 90 17.66 11.12 17.19
N ALA A 91 16.41 10.90 17.57
CA ALA A 91 15.27 11.50 16.88
C ALA A 91 15.03 12.92 17.40
N HIS A 92 14.81 13.87 16.51
CA HIS A 92 14.57 15.28 16.83
C HIS A 92 13.17 15.68 16.38
N ASN A 93 12.37 16.17 17.33
CA ASN A 93 11.05 16.73 17.05
C ASN A 93 11.18 18.17 16.53
N VAL A 94 10.85 18.37 15.26
CA VAL A 94 10.92 19.68 14.61
C VAL A 94 9.98 20.68 15.26
N THR A 95 8.79 20.25 15.66
CA THR A 95 7.81 21.11 16.35
C THR A 95 8.36 21.66 17.66
N GLU A 96 9.00 20.82 18.47
CA GLU A 96 9.64 21.24 19.72
C GLU A 96 10.83 22.16 19.48
N ILE A 97 11.67 21.84 18.47
CA ILE A 97 12.82 22.68 18.10
C ILE A 97 12.34 24.08 17.71
N MET A 98 11.33 24.18 16.86
CA MET A 98 10.81 25.47 16.40
C MET A 98 10.07 26.24 17.48
N ALA A 99 9.48 25.54 18.46
CA ALA A 99 8.90 26.18 19.64
C ALA A 99 9.99 26.77 20.56
N GLN A 100 11.11 26.06 20.71
CA GLN A 100 12.24 26.49 21.56
C GLN A 100 13.13 27.54 20.86
N TYR A 101 13.31 27.40 19.54
CA TYR A 101 14.18 28.24 18.71
C TYR A 101 13.42 28.72 17.48
N PRO A 102 12.53 29.73 17.58
CA PRO A 102 11.69 30.16 16.43
C PRO A 102 12.47 30.65 15.24
N ASP A 103 13.69 31.14 15.42
CA ASP A 103 14.60 31.62 14.38
C ASP A 103 15.28 30.48 13.60
N ALA A 104 15.36 29.28 14.19
CA ALA A 104 15.85 28.09 13.49
C ALA A 104 15.08 27.78 12.19
N ARG A 105 13.82 28.22 12.08
CA ARG A 105 13.01 28.08 10.90
C ARG A 105 13.67 28.64 9.63
N ASN A 106 14.40 29.74 9.77
CA ASN A 106 15.01 30.45 8.66
C ASN A 106 16.53 30.22 8.57
N ASP A 107 17.09 29.45 9.50
CA ASP A 107 18.53 29.14 9.53
C ASP A 107 18.75 27.62 9.59
N TYR A 108 19.07 27.06 8.42
CA TYR A 108 19.41 25.64 8.31
C TYR A 108 20.61 25.22 9.18
N ASN A 109 21.49 26.15 9.54
CA ASN A 109 22.69 25.88 10.32
C ASN A 109 22.50 26.20 11.83
N HIS A 110 21.32 26.60 12.23
CA HIS A 110 21.03 26.93 13.63
C HIS A 110 21.37 25.77 14.56
N GLU A 111 22.01 26.09 15.72
CA GLU A 111 22.44 25.09 16.70
C GLU A 111 21.29 24.23 17.25
N GLY A 112 20.08 24.79 17.32
CA GLY A 112 18.87 24.08 17.75
C GLY A 112 18.56 22.82 16.94
N TRP A 113 19.06 22.71 15.70
CA TRP A 113 18.92 21.50 14.90
C TRP A 113 19.80 20.35 15.40
N GLY A 114 20.75 20.60 16.33
CA GLY A 114 21.61 19.57 16.88
C GLY A 114 22.52 18.89 15.84
N LYS A 115 22.84 19.56 14.73
CA LYS A 115 23.68 19.02 13.67
C LYS A 115 25.09 18.69 14.19
N GLY A 116 25.66 17.60 13.73
CA GLY A 116 27.01 17.17 14.12
C GLY A 116 27.06 16.13 15.25
N THR A 117 25.93 15.71 15.80
CA THR A 117 25.87 14.70 16.88
C THR A 117 25.71 13.25 16.37
N GLY A 118 26.01 12.98 15.07
CA GLY A 118 25.86 11.66 14.43
C GLY A 118 24.44 11.40 14.00
N GLY A 119 24.26 10.51 13.03
CA GLY A 119 23.01 10.15 12.32
C GLY A 119 21.73 10.68 12.95
N GLN A 120 21.15 11.68 12.31
CA GLN A 120 20.02 12.42 12.88
C GLN A 120 18.78 12.17 12.06
N TYR A 121 17.67 11.88 12.73
CA TYR A 121 16.35 11.83 12.13
C TYR A 121 15.50 12.96 12.69
N PHE A 122 14.82 13.66 11.80
CA PHE A 122 13.90 14.73 12.14
C PHE A 122 12.47 14.29 11.83
N PHE A 123 11.56 14.60 12.73
CA PHE A 123 10.13 14.35 12.56
C PHE A 123 9.35 15.55 13.09
N TRP A 124 8.14 15.76 12.58
CA TRP A 124 7.33 16.92 12.95
C TRP A 124 6.70 16.81 14.32
N ASP A 125 6.26 15.59 14.66
CA ASP A 125 5.67 15.29 15.95
C ASP A 125 5.74 13.79 16.20
N LYS A 126 5.37 13.36 17.41
CA LYS A 126 5.30 11.96 17.77
C LYS A 126 4.21 11.26 16.94
N PRO A 127 4.50 10.09 16.32
CA PRO A 127 3.51 9.33 15.58
C PRO A 127 2.31 8.92 16.44
N LEU A 128 1.15 8.69 15.82
CA LEU A 128 -0.07 8.25 16.50
C LEU A 128 0.14 6.99 17.35
N PHE A 129 0.94 6.06 16.85
CA PHE A 129 1.26 4.78 17.52
C PHE A 129 2.58 4.83 18.30
N ASP A 130 3.05 6.03 18.66
CA ASP A 130 4.38 6.23 19.23
C ASP A 130 5.51 5.86 18.25
N TYR A 131 6.74 5.80 18.72
CA TYR A 131 7.89 5.41 17.88
C TYR A 131 7.87 3.92 17.63
N TYR A 132 8.01 3.52 16.36
CA TYR A 132 7.95 2.15 15.93
C TYR A 132 9.00 1.83 14.86
N ILE A 133 9.19 0.56 14.60
CA ILE A 133 9.97 0.05 13.46
C ILE A 133 9.01 -0.62 12.46
N ASN A 134 9.40 -0.70 11.20
CA ASN A 134 8.54 -1.26 10.15
C ASN A 134 8.29 -2.78 10.27
N THR A 135 8.89 -3.46 11.24
CA THR A 135 8.62 -4.86 11.58
C THR A 135 7.64 -5.02 12.75
N ASP A 136 7.06 -3.92 13.25
CA ASP A 136 5.99 -3.98 14.24
C ASP A 136 4.68 -4.36 13.56
N GLU A 137 4.29 -5.62 13.70
CA GLU A 137 3.10 -6.19 13.05
C GLU A 137 1.79 -5.48 13.49
N TYR A 138 1.72 -5.00 14.73
CA TYR A 138 0.55 -4.27 15.19
C TYR A 138 0.38 -2.94 14.44
N VAL A 139 1.47 -2.17 14.32
CA VAL A 139 1.44 -0.90 13.61
C VAL A 139 1.17 -1.12 12.11
N VAL A 140 1.84 -2.10 11.49
CA VAL A 140 1.61 -2.45 10.08
C VAL A 140 0.16 -2.88 9.86
N ARG A 141 -0.45 -3.64 10.79
CA ARG A 141 -1.86 -4.01 10.71
C ARG A 141 -2.77 -2.78 10.78
N LYS A 142 -2.49 -1.84 11.67
CA LYS A 142 -3.25 -0.59 11.76
C LYS A 142 -3.09 0.27 10.51
N GLN A 143 -1.91 0.32 9.94
CA GLN A 143 -1.68 1.00 8.66
C GLN A 143 -2.46 0.34 7.52
N ALA A 144 -2.52 -1.01 7.46
CA ALA A 144 -3.33 -1.72 6.48
C ALA A 144 -4.81 -1.31 6.54
N GLU A 145 -5.38 -1.30 7.74
CA GLU A 145 -6.77 -0.89 7.99
C GLU A 145 -7.01 0.59 7.60
N LEU A 146 -6.15 1.49 8.07
CA LEU A 146 -6.29 2.92 7.80
C LEU A 146 -6.13 3.28 6.32
N LEU A 147 -5.23 2.61 5.60
CA LEU A 147 -5.03 2.83 4.17
C LEU A 147 -6.21 2.27 3.35
N ALA A 148 -6.76 1.11 3.75
CA ALA A 148 -7.97 0.57 3.15
C ALA A 148 -9.15 1.52 3.37
N ASP A 149 -9.35 1.98 4.60
CA ASP A 149 -10.41 2.92 4.97
C ASP A 149 -10.27 4.27 4.23
N ALA A 150 -9.04 4.69 3.93
CA ALA A 150 -8.76 5.89 3.14
C ALA A 150 -8.94 5.71 1.62
N GLY A 151 -9.28 4.51 1.15
CA GLY A 151 -9.45 4.22 -0.27
C GLY A 151 -8.14 4.22 -1.06
N VAL A 152 -7.02 3.85 -0.43
CA VAL A 152 -5.74 3.70 -1.11
C VAL A 152 -5.69 2.35 -1.81
N ASP A 153 -5.44 2.35 -3.12
CA ASP A 153 -5.42 1.14 -3.94
C ASP A 153 -4.04 0.47 -3.99
N VAL A 154 -2.98 1.27 -3.92
CA VAL A 154 -1.60 0.75 -4.02
C VAL A 154 -0.61 1.50 -3.15
N ILE A 155 0.29 0.76 -2.48
CA ILE A 155 1.46 1.32 -1.82
C ILE A 155 2.72 1.04 -2.64
N PHE A 156 3.60 2.04 -2.73
CA PHE A 156 4.90 1.94 -3.39
C PHE A 156 6.00 1.88 -2.35
N PHE A 157 6.66 0.73 -2.21
CA PHE A 157 7.81 0.60 -1.31
C PHE A 157 8.96 1.46 -1.77
N ASP A 158 9.44 2.33 -0.90
CA ASP A 158 10.64 3.13 -1.15
C ASP A 158 11.91 2.28 -1.05
N CYS A 159 12.44 1.91 -2.20
CA CYS A 159 13.74 1.25 -2.36
C CYS A 159 14.71 2.12 -3.17
N THR A 160 14.58 3.45 -3.07
CA THR A 160 15.31 4.39 -3.94
C THR A 160 16.78 4.58 -3.58
N ASN A 161 17.23 4.09 -2.43
CA ASN A 161 18.60 4.30 -1.93
C ASN A 161 19.50 3.07 -2.14
N GLY A 162 20.47 3.19 -3.06
CA GLY A 162 21.45 2.15 -3.32
C GLY A 162 20.81 0.81 -3.67
N THR A 163 21.24 -0.27 -3.04
CA THR A 163 20.70 -1.63 -3.21
C THR A 163 19.72 -2.03 -2.11
N TYR A 164 19.40 -1.13 -1.21
CA TYR A 164 18.53 -1.43 -0.07
C TYR A 164 17.10 -1.72 -0.52
N LEU A 165 16.58 -2.88 -0.10
CA LEU A 165 15.19 -3.30 -0.29
C LEU A 165 14.42 -3.29 1.02
N TRP A 166 15.12 -3.19 2.16
CA TRP A 166 14.51 -3.25 3.49
C TRP A 166 13.72 -4.54 3.73
N GLN A 167 14.35 -5.68 3.40
CA GLN A 167 13.68 -6.99 3.37
C GLN A 167 12.84 -7.30 4.62
N PRO A 168 13.31 -7.14 5.86
CA PRO A 168 12.47 -7.43 7.03
C PRO A 168 11.18 -6.61 7.05
N ALA A 169 11.24 -5.35 6.63
CA ALA A 169 10.08 -4.48 6.59
C ALA A 169 9.09 -4.89 5.51
N TYR A 170 9.52 -5.09 4.27
CA TYR A 170 8.58 -5.47 3.21
C TYR A 170 7.98 -6.87 3.45
N GLU A 171 8.75 -7.82 4.00
CA GLU A 171 8.23 -9.16 4.35
C GLU A 171 7.14 -9.06 5.42
N THR A 172 7.32 -8.19 6.42
CA THR A 172 6.30 -7.94 7.44
C THR A 172 5.03 -7.35 6.82
N VAL A 173 5.18 -6.37 5.92
CA VAL A 173 4.03 -5.78 5.25
C VAL A 173 3.29 -6.80 4.40
N PHE A 174 3.98 -7.59 3.58
CA PHE A 174 3.35 -8.65 2.78
C PHE A 174 2.59 -9.65 3.64
N LYS A 175 3.22 -10.13 4.73
CA LYS A 175 2.59 -11.06 5.66
C LYS A 175 1.31 -10.46 6.26
N VAL A 176 1.44 -9.29 6.88
CA VAL A 176 0.34 -8.67 7.62
C VAL A 176 -0.80 -8.24 6.69
N PHE A 177 -0.49 -7.73 5.49
CA PHE A 177 -1.52 -7.35 4.52
C PHE A 177 -2.25 -8.59 3.98
N ALA A 178 -1.56 -9.71 3.73
CA ALA A 178 -2.19 -10.96 3.32
C ALA A 178 -3.15 -11.48 4.42
N GLU A 179 -2.69 -11.52 5.67
CA GLU A 179 -3.52 -11.91 6.81
C GLU A 179 -4.72 -10.97 7.01
N ALA A 180 -4.54 -9.67 6.77
CA ALA A 180 -5.61 -8.70 6.85
C ALA A 180 -6.68 -8.93 5.75
N ARG A 181 -6.26 -9.25 4.51
CA ARG A 181 -7.18 -9.62 3.42
C ARG A 181 -7.97 -10.88 3.73
N GLU A 182 -7.34 -11.91 4.27
CA GLU A 182 -8.04 -13.12 4.72
C GLU A 182 -9.11 -12.81 5.78
N GLN A 183 -8.94 -11.73 6.53
CA GLN A 183 -9.87 -11.24 7.55
C GLN A 183 -10.88 -10.21 7.01
N GLY A 184 -10.90 -9.95 5.71
CA GLY A 184 -11.87 -9.09 5.06
C GLY A 184 -11.48 -7.60 4.96
N VAL A 185 -10.22 -7.24 5.25
CA VAL A 185 -9.72 -5.88 5.01
C VAL A 185 -9.28 -5.76 3.55
N ASP A 186 -9.82 -4.79 2.83
CA ASP A 186 -9.42 -4.52 1.45
C ASP A 186 -8.12 -3.70 1.41
N THR A 187 -7.01 -4.35 1.79
CA THR A 187 -5.72 -3.69 1.89
C THR A 187 -5.23 -3.22 0.52
N PRO A 188 -4.43 -2.14 0.45
CA PRO A 188 -3.75 -1.77 -0.79
C PRO A 188 -2.96 -2.93 -1.39
N GLN A 189 -2.87 -2.96 -2.71
CA GLN A 189 -1.87 -3.77 -3.41
C GLN A 189 -0.49 -3.14 -3.29
N ILE A 190 0.55 -3.83 -3.76
CA ILE A 190 1.94 -3.46 -3.52
C ILE A 190 2.72 -3.42 -4.82
N ALA A 191 3.52 -2.38 -5.00
CA ALA A 191 4.54 -2.29 -6.03
C ALA A 191 5.85 -1.77 -5.43
N PHE A 192 6.98 -2.07 -6.07
CA PHE A 192 8.28 -1.59 -5.65
C PHE A 192 8.69 -0.36 -6.46
N MET A 193 9.18 0.66 -5.79
CA MET A 193 9.88 1.80 -6.39
C MET A 193 11.37 1.63 -6.14
N MET A 194 12.10 1.25 -7.21
CA MET A 194 13.51 0.92 -7.16
C MET A 194 14.39 2.18 -7.21
N ASN A 195 15.69 1.98 -7.06
CA ASN A 195 16.66 3.06 -7.23
C ASN A 195 16.43 3.80 -8.56
N PHE A 196 16.49 5.11 -8.52
CA PHE A 196 16.20 5.97 -9.68
C PHE A 196 17.20 5.87 -10.80
N GLY A 197 18.43 5.46 -10.51
CA GLY A 197 19.43 5.17 -11.55
C GLY A 197 19.08 3.88 -12.28
N ALA A 198 19.07 3.90 -13.61
CA ALA A 198 18.97 2.66 -14.39
C ALA A 198 20.33 1.94 -14.46
N GLY A 199 20.94 1.70 -13.30
CA GLY A 199 22.29 1.14 -13.15
C GLY A 199 22.32 -0.22 -12.47
N GLU A 200 23.49 -0.63 -12.00
CA GLU A 200 23.73 -1.93 -11.37
C GLU A 200 22.94 -2.12 -10.07
N ASP A 201 22.68 -1.05 -9.30
CA ASP A 201 21.90 -1.14 -8.07
C ASP A 201 20.45 -1.49 -8.36
N THR A 202 19.83 -0.82 -9.33
CA THR A 202 18.47 -1.12 -9.79
C THR A 202 18.38 -2.54 -10.34
N LYS A 203 19.39 -2.97 -11.10
CA LYS A 203 19.46 -4.35 -11.63
C LYS A 203 19.47 -5.39 -10.51
N LYS A 204 20.34 -5.20 -9.50
CA LYS A 204 20.41 -6.10 -8.35
C LYS A 204 19.10 -6.16 -7.58
N GLN A 205 18.46 -5.02 -7.33
CA GLN A 205 17.17 -4.94 -6.68
C GLN A 205 16.10 -5.73 -7.44
N LEU A 206 15.98 -5.52 -8.76
CA LEU A 206 15.05 -6.23 -9.62
C LEU A 206 15.29 -7.74 -9.61
N GLN A 207 16.53 -8.18 -9.68
CA GLN A 207 16.89 -9.60 -9.63
C GLN A 207 16.47 -10.25 -8.29
N ILE A 208 16.67 -9.54 -7.18
CA ILE A 208 16.31 -10.04 -5.83
C ILE A 208 14.79 -10.18 -5.72
N VAL A 209 14.03 -9.13 -5.98
CA VAL A 209 12.57 -9.18 -5.81
C VAL A 209 11.93 -10.15 -6.81
N TYR A 210 12.41 -10.21 -8.03
CA TYR A 210 11.93 -11.18 -9.01
C TYR A 210 12.15 -12.61 -8.55
N ARG A 211 13.39 -12.97 -8.18
CA ARG A 211 13.76 -14.31 -7.73
C ARG A 211 13.05 -14.74 -6.45
N ASP A 212 12.92 -13.84 -5.49
CA ASP A 212 12.54 -14.18 -4.13
C ASP A 212 11.04 -14.01 -3.85
N ILE A 213 10.35 -13.19 -4.63
CA ILE A 213 8.92 -12.92 -4.47
C ILE A 213 8.15 -13.37 -5.71
N TYR A 214 8.39 -12.74 -6.84
CA TYR A 214 7.52 -12.87 -8.02
C TYR A 214 7.66 -14.21 -8.73
N LYS A 215 8.88 -14.71 -8.97
CA LYS A 215 9.09 -16.03 -9.57
C LYS A 215 8.56 -17.18 -8.71
N LYS A 216 8.45 -16.96 -7.39
CA LYS A 216 7.88 -17.92 -6.43
C LYS A 216 6.39 -17.70 -6.20
N GLU A 217 5.77 -16.78 -6.90
CA GLU A 217 4.36 -16.38 -6.76
C GLU A 217 3.91 -16.08 -5.32
N ARG A 218 4.84 -15.58 -4.49
CA ARG A 218 4.53 -15.25 -3.09
C ARG A 218 3.64 -14.01 -3.04
N TYR A 219 2.56 -14.10 -2.26
CA TYR A 219 1.62 -12.98 -2.04
C TYR A 219 1.05 -12.39 -3.33
N LYS A 220 0.73 -13.24 -4.31
CA LYS A 220 0.31 -12.83 -5.67
C LYS A 220 -0.91 -11.91 -5.67
N ASP A 221 -1.83 -12.08 -4.72
CA ASP A 221 -3.05 -11.26 -4.58
C ASP A 221 -2.75 -9.83 -4.10
N LEU A 222 -1.55 -9.59 -3.58
CA LEU A 222 -1.07 -8.27 -3.19
C LEU A 222 -0.29 -7.54 -4.29
N TRP A 223 -0.03 -8.18 -5.44
CA TRP A 223 0.71 -7.50 -6.51
C TRP A 223 -0.18 -6.50 -7.23
N PHE A 224 0.31 -5.28 -7.40
CA PHE A 224 -0.38 -4.30 -8.22
C PHE A 224 -0.06 -4.53 -9.71
N TYR A 225 -1.11 -4.64 -10.52
CA TYR A 225 -0.99 -4.89 -11.95
C TYR A 225 -1.25 -3.63 -12.76
N TRP A 226 -0.41 -3.40 -13.76
CA TRP A 226 -0.59 -2.34 -14.74
C TRP A 226 -0.41 -2.91 -16.14
N GLU A 227 -1.37 -2.67 -17.01
CA GLU A 227 -1.37 -3.25 -18.38
C GLU A 227 -1.20 -4.78 -18.41
N GLY A 228 -1.84 -5.46 -17.47
CA GLY A 228 -1.88 -6.92 -17.40
C GLY A 228 -0.65 -7.61 -16.81
N LYS A 229 0.36 -6.85 -16.35
CA LYS A 229 1.57 -7.38 -15.70
C LYS A 229 1.80 -6.69 -14.36
N PRO A 230 2.51 -7.33 -13.40
CA PRO A 230 2.91 -6.66 -12.18
C PRO A 230 3.69 -5.38 -12.48
N LEU A 231 3.36 -4.30 -11.78
CA LEU A 231 4.05 -3.01 -11.94
C LEU A 231 5.34 -2.97 -11.14
N VAL A 232 6.38 -2.41 -11.74
CA VAL A 232 7.59 -1.97 -11.03
C VAL A 232 7.99 -0.57 -11.48
N LEU A 233 8.28 0.30 -10.51
CA LEU A 233 8.83 1.62 -10.81
C LEU A 233 10.36 1.52 -10.88
N ALA A 234 10.87 1.35 -12.09
CA ALA A 234 12.30 1.15 -12.35
C ALA A 234 12.68 1.51 -13.78
N GLY A 235 13.93 1.90 -13.99
CA GLY A 235 14.49 2.09 -15.31
C GLY A 235 14.82 0.74 -15.97
N GLN A 236 14.07 0.34 -16.98
CA GLN A 236 14.25 -0.93 -17.69
C GLN A 236 15.64 -1.08 -18.34
N LYS A 237 16.32 0.02 -18.65
CA LYS A 237 17.61 0.03 -19.33
C LYS A 237 18.74 -0.66 -18.54
N CYS A 238 18.59 -0.82 -17.22
CA CYS A 238 19.57 -1.54 -16.38
C CYS A 238 19.58 -3.05 -16.64
N ILE A 239 18.52 -3.60 -17.23
CA ILE A 239 18.40 -5.02 -17.54
C ILE A 239 18.86 -5.27 -18.97
N GLY A 240 20.01 -5.93 -19.11
CA GLY A 240 20.61 -6.25 -20.41
C GLY A 240 19.83 -7.33 -21.18
N ASN A 241 20.09 -7.40 -22.51
CA ASN A 241 19.42 -8.37 -23.39
C ASN A 241 20.10 -9.76 -23.41
N SER A 242 21.31 -9.85 -22.91
CA SER A 242 22.18 -11.05 -22.98
C SER A 242 22.06 -11.99 -21.78
N ASP A 243 21.27 -11.61 -20.79
CA ASP A 243 21.10 -12.34 -19.53
C ASP A 243 19.69 -12.94 -19.50
N ASP A 244 19.57 -14.25 -19.36
CA ASP A 244 18.30 -14.98 -19.36
C ASP A 244 17.36 -14.46 -18.25
N MET A 245 17.87 -14.24 -17.04
CA MET A 245 17.09 -13.65 -15.96
C MET A 245 16.65 -12.22 -16.29
N GLY A 246 17.49 -11.43 -16.93
CA GLY A 246 17.14 -10.09 -17.38
C GLY A 246 16.01 -10.11 -18.40
N LYS A 247 16.00 -11.09 -19.31
CA LYS A 247 14.92 -11.29 -20.25
C LYS A 247 13.61 -11.68 -19.54
N GLU A 248 13.67 -12.66 -18.61
CA GLU A 248 12.51 -13.05 -17.81
C GLU A 248 11.92 -11.83 -17.07
N ILE A 249 12.75 -11.01 -16.43
CA ILE A 249 12.32 -9.81 -15.70
C ILE A 249 11.62 -8.80 -16.63
N ARG A 250 12.20 -8.54 -17.80
CA ARG A 250 11.59 -7.61 -18.78
C ARG A 250 10.24 -8.09 -19.28
N ASP A 251 10.09 -9.39 -19.50
CA ASP A 251 8.87 -9.98 -20.03
C ASP A 251 7.78 -10.07 -18.95
N PHE A 252 8.18 -10.14 -17.68
CA PHE A 252 7.30 -10.33 -16.53
C PHE A 252 6.64 -9.04 -16.05
N PHE A 253 7.40 -7.95 -15.94
CA PHE A 253 6.91 -6.69 -15.37
C PHE A 253 6.42 -5.71 -16.43
N THR A 254 5.47 -4.86 -16.02
CA THR A 254 5.29 -3.54 -16.61
C THR A 254 6.22 -2.56 -15.91
N PHE A 255 7.06 -1.89 -16.67
CA PHE A 255 8.00 -0.90 -16.16
C PHE A 255 7.44 0.51 -16.29
N ARG A 256 7.56 1.32 -15.25
CA ARG A 256 7.43 2.76 -15.30
C ARG A 256 8.65 3.37 -14.66
N TYR A 257 9.34 4.22 -15.41
CA TYR A 257 10.52 4.89 -14.91
C TYR A 257 10.11 6.09 -14.07
N CYS A 258 10.53 6.10 -12.80
CA CYS A 258 10.27 7.21 -11.89
C CYS A 258 11.44 8.20 -11.99
N ASN A 259 11.21 9.37 -12.59
CA ASN A 259 12.25 10.39 -12.68
C ASN A 259 12.18 11.33 -11.47
N PRO A 260 13.26 11.42 -10.68
CA PRO A 260 13.30 12.26 -9.49
C PRO A 260 13.67 13.72 -9.76
N SER A 261 13.40 14.27 -10.94
CA SER A 261 13.71 15.69 -11.18
C SER A 261 12.82 16.58 -10.31
N TYR A 262 13.25 16.78 -9.06
CA TYR A 262 12.57 17.61 -8.08
C TYR A 262 12.78 19.10 -8.27
N PHE A 263 13.71 19.50 -9.13
CA PHE A 263 14.23 20.86 -9.15
C PHE A 263 14.01 21.56 -10.47
N THR A 264 13.61 20.88 -11.53
CA THR A 264 13.44 21.47 -12.84
C THR A 264 12.00 21.33 -13.34
N LYS A 265 11.47 22.38 -13.97
CA LYS A 265 10.16 22.36 -14.64
C LYS A 265 10.19 21.58 -15.96
N ASP A 266 11.36 21.49 -16.58
CA ASP A 266 11.56 20.84 -17.86
C ASP A 266 11.85 19.35 -17.66
N VAL A 267 10.84 18.65 -17.15
CA VAL A 267 10.89 17.20 -17.12
C VAL A 267 10.47 16.72 -18.50
N SER A 268 11.39 16.05 -19.20
CA SER A 268 11.03 15.28 -20.39
C SER A 268 10.04 14.21 -19.95
N ILE A 269 8.78 14.33 -20.37
CA ILE A 269 7.72 13.41 -20.01
C ILE A 269 7.59 12.43 -21.15
N ASP A 270 8.42 11.39 -21.11
CA ASP A 270 8.36 10.31 -22.08
C ASP A 270 7.20 9.35 -21.78
N GLU A 271 6.73 8.68 -22.82
CA GLU A 271 5.80 7.58 -22.71
C GLU A 271 6.37 6.52 -21.73
N GLY A 272 5.60 6.10 -20.74
CA GLY A 272 6.05 5.16 -19.71
C GLY A 272 6.85 5.78 -18.56
N GLN A 273 7.01 7.09 -18.53
CA GLN A 273 7.60 7.79 -17.41
C GLN A 273 6.54 8.24 -16.42
N TRP A 274 6.71 7.83 -15.16
CA TRP A 274 5.94 8.33 -14.04
C TRP A 274 6.78 9.29 -13.18
N GLY A 275 6.11 10.12 -12.39
CA GLY A 275 6.74 10.99 -11.41
C GLY A 275 6.52 10.49 -10.01
N TRP A 276 7.49 10.70 -9.15
CA TRP A 276 7.34 10.52 -7.71
C TRP A 276 6.92 11.82 -7.03
N CYS A 277 7.54 12.91 -7.40
CA CYS A 277 7.21 14.28 -7.00
C CYS A 277 7.10 15.17 -8.23
N SER A 278 6.47 16.31 -8.07
CA SER A 278 6.49 17.39 -9.06
C SER A 278 6.97 18.68 -8.42
N VAL A 279 7.59 19.55 -9.22
CA VAL A 279 7.71 20.95 -8.86
C VAL A 279 6.37 21.65 -9.06
N TYR A 280 6.16 22.76 -8.42
CA TYR A 280 4.96 23.58 -8.65
C TYR A 280 5.03 24.29 -10.01
N PRO A 281 3.92 24.33 -10.77
CA PRO A 281 2.67 23.61 -10.56
C PRO A 281 2.81 22.10 -10.84
N GLN A 282 1.92 21.29 -10.28
CA GLN A 282 1.90 19.85 -10.47
C GLN A 282 1.89 19.46 -11.95
N THR A 283 2.61 18.39 -12.26
CA THR A 283 2.78 17.87 -13.61
C THR A 283 2.09 16.51 -13.77
N LYS A 284 1.60 16.27 -14.96
CA LYS A 284 1.06 14.98 -15.41
C LYS A 284 2.17 14.13 -16.02
N TYR A 285 2.11 12.81 -15.81
CA TYR A 285 3.11 11.86 -16.28
C TYR A 285 2.49 10.73 -17.10
N GLY A 286 3.35 9.98 -17.81
CA GLY A 286 2.90 8.88 -18.66
C GLY A 286 1.98 9.34 -19.77
N VAL A 287 2.33 10.45 -20.44
CA VAL A 287 1.52 11.00 -21.52
C VAL A 287 1.68 10.13 -22.76
N ARG A 288 0.61 9.49 -23.18
CA ARG A 288 0.57 8.64 -24.37
C ARG A 288 0.41 9.46 -25.65
N LYS A 289 0.63 8.82 -26.79
CA LYS A 289 0.50 9.47 -28.13
C LYS A 289 -0.89 10.03 -28.41
N ASP A 290 -1.91 9.46 -27.80
CA ASP A 290 -3.31 9.93 -27.88
C ASP A 290 -3.63 11.03 -26.87
N ASN A 291 -2.62 11.55 -26.17
CA ASN A 291 -2.71 12.53 -25.08
C ASN A 291 -3.43 12.04 -23.83
N THR A 292 -3.69 10.75 -23.69
CA THR A 292 -4.12 10.20 -22.40
C THR A 292 -2.99 10.27 -21.39
N VAL A 293 -3.33 10.42 -20.12
CA VAL A 293 -2.40 10.60 -19.01
C VAL A 293 -2.53 9.43 -18.06
N GLU A 294 -1.42 8.76 -17.75
CA GLU A 294 -1.44 7.62 -16.85
C GLU A 294 -1.40 8.04 -15.38
N GLN A 295 -0.64 9.08 -15.04
CA GLN A 295 -0.35 9.43 -13.66
C GLN A 295 -0.27 10.94 -13.45
N MET A 296 -0.69 11.36 -12.26
CA MET A 296 -0.47 12.71 -11.72
C MET A 296 -0.01 12.59 -10.28
N THR A 297 1.01 13.35 -9.90
CA THR A 297 1.46 13.41 -8.51
C THR A 297 0.64 14.43 -7.73
N VAL A 298 0.33 14.10 -6.47
CA VAL A 298 -0.32 15.00 -5.52
C VAL A 298 0.50 15.00 -4.24
N ASN A 299 1.14 16.12 -3.94
CA ASN A 299 2.04 16.25 -2.80
C ASN A 299 1.52 17.31 -1.84
N VAL A 300 1.69 17.04 -0.54
CA VAL A 300 1.44 18.03 0.51
C VAL A 300 2.46 19.16 0.45
N ALA A 301 3.72 18.81 0.17
CA ALA A 301 4.80 19.75 -0.05
C ALA A 301 5.44 19.49 -1.42
N GLN A 302 5.80 20.54 -2.12
CA GLN A 302 6.44 20.48 -3.42
C GLN A 302 7.78 21.22 -3.36
N ASN A 303 8.74 20.73 -4.14
CA ASN A 303 9.96 21.48 -4.30
C ASN A 303 9.69 22.79 -5.08
N ALA A 304 10.33 23.84 -4.63
CA ALA A 304 10.34 25.07 -5.37
C ALA A 304 11.03 24.88 -6.73
N SER A 305 10.54 25.56 -7.75
CA SER A 305 11.26 25.63 -9.03
C SER A 305 12.55 26.42 -8.87
N ASP A 306 13.53 26.22 -9.79
CA ASP A 306 14.78 26.99 -9.85
C ASP A 306 14.54 28.50 -9.82
N ASN A 307 13.39 28.95 -10.31
CA ASN A 307 12.98 30.36 -10.33
C ASN A 307 12.34 30.85 -9.04
N SER A 308 12.09 29.98 -8.08
CA SER A 308 11.42 30.35 -6.82
C SER A 308 12.39 30.64 -5.69
N ASN A 309 13.71 30.57 -5.92
CA ASN A 309 14.76 30.73 -4.90
C ASN A 309 14.51 29.91 -3.64
N GLY A 310 13.95 28.73 -3.80
CA GLY A 310 13.64 27.87 -2.68
C GLY A 310 12.45 28.32 -1.83
N GLY A 311 11.68 29.26 -2.31
CA GLY A 311 10.46 29.67 -1.61
C GLY A 311 9.44 28.54 -1.51
N PRO A 312 8.70 28.44 -0.41
CA PRO A 312 7.61 27.49 -0.29
C PRO A 312 6.53 27.82 -1.33
N VAL A 313 5.92 26.80 -1.77
CA VAL A 313 4.79 26.90 -2.69
C VAL A 313 3.50 26.83 -1.87
#